data_95c543d6c13aa4dbc4bb8d123aeeec17
#
_entry.id   95c543d6c13aa4dbc4bb8d123aeeec17
#
_cell.length_a   1.000
_cell.length_b   1.000
_cell.length_c   1.000
_cell.angle_alpha   90.00
_cell.angle_beta   90.00
_cell.angle_gamma   90.00
#
_symmetry.space_group_name_H-M   'P 1'
#
loop_
_entity.id
_entity.type
_entity.pdbx_description
1 polymer ?
#
loop_
_entity_poly.entity_id
_entity_poly.type
_entity_poly.pdbx_seq_one_letter_code
_entity_poly.pdbx_strand_id
1 'polypeptide(L)'
;VAYQTAYLKANYPAEFMAAIMSRRRDQITEITKLMDECKQMDIATLGPDVNESYEKFGVNHHGEIRFGLGAIKGMGDSAAMAIIEEREKNGLYKDIYDFAQRVSFSSVNRKAYESLALSGGFDSFGIRREDYFAVNNKGEMFLDTLVRYGQAYQQEKAEMQNSLFGMFGEGIEIARPPVPKSETRWSDIERLNKTS
;
A
#
# COMPACT_ATOMS: atom_id res chain seq x y z
N VAL A 1 -20.58 -11.27 27.70
CA VAL A 1 -19.42 -11.04 26.79
C VAL A 1 -19.01 -12.35 26.12
N ALA A 2 -18.76 -13.45 26.88
CA ALA A 2 -18.31 -14.74 26.30
C ALA A 2 -19.27 -15.32 25.25
N TYR A 3 -20.57 -15.28 25.49
CA TYR A 3 -21.58 -15.77 24.56
C TYR A 3 -21.61 -14.97 23.25
N GLN A 4 -21.54 -13.64 23.34
CA GLN A 4 -21.51 -12.77 22.16
C GLN A 4 -20.26 -13.02 21.31
N THR A 5 -19.11 -13.23 21.94
CA THR A 5 -17.86 -13.55 21.28
C THR A 5 -17.93 -14.88 20.55
N ALA A 6 -18.46 -15.93 21.19
CA ALA A 6 -18.65 -17.24 20.61
C ALA A 6 -19.65 -17.20 19.44
N TYR A 7 -20.75 -16.45 19.58
CA TYR A 7 -21.74 -16.26 18.52
C TYR A 7 -21.14 -15.58 17.29
N LEU A 8 -20.40 -14.48 17.48
CA LEU A 8 -19.74 -13.76 16.38
C LEU A 8 -18.72 -14.66 15.66
N LYS A 9 -17.90 -15.38 16.40
CA LYS A 9 -16.92 -16.30 15.81
C LYS A 9 -17.58 -17.43 15.01
N ALA A 10 -18.74 -17.91 15.46
CA ALA A 10 -19.47 -19.00 14.79
C ALA A 10 -20.24 -18.54 13.53
N ASN A 11 -20.80 -17.33 13.53
CA ASN A 11 -21.66 -16.85 12.46
C ASN A 11 -21.00 -15.86 11.51
N TYR A 12 -19.96 -15.13 11.98
CA TYR A 12 -19.21 -14.11 11.24
C TYR A 12 -17.70 -14.27 11.48
N PRO A 13 -17.12 -15.44 11.15
CA PRO A 13 -15.75 -15.76 11.53
C PRO A 13 -14.71 -14.82 10.91
N ALA A 14 -14.88 -14.44 9.65
CA ALA A 14 -13.93 -13.56 8.96
C ALA A 14 -13.91 -12.15 9.59
N GLU A 15 -15.08 -11.57 9.83
CA GLU A 15 -15.23 -10.26 10.46
C GLU A 15 -14.73 -10.25 11.90
N PHE A 16 -14.98 -11.34 12.62
CA PHE A 16 -14.48 -11.52 13.98
C PHE A 16 -12.97 -11.57 14.02
N MET A 17 -12.34 -12.35 13.13
CA MET A 17 -10.89 -12.45 13.03
C MET A 17 -10.26 -11.13 12.57
N ALA A 18 -10.82 -10.46 11.59
CA ALA A 18 -10.37 -9.15 11.13
C ALA A 18 -10.43 -8.10 12.25
N ALA A 19 -11.47 -8.11 13.07
CA ALA A 19 -11.61 -7.21 14.21
C ALA A 19 -10.53 -7.46 15.29
N ILE A 20 -10.19 -8.72 15.58
CA ILE A 20 -9.11 -9.08 16.52
C ILE A 20 -7.75 -8.65 15.96
N MET A 21 -7.47 -8.95 14.69
CA MET A 21 -6.24 -8.54 14.02
C MET A 21 -6.06 -7.03 14.08
N SER A 22 -7.13 -6.26 13.83
CA SER A 22 -7.10 -4.79 13.88
C SER A 22 -6.74 -4.26 15.27
N ARG A 23 -7.20 -4.92 16.34
CA ARG A 23 -6.85 -4.55 17.72
C ARG A 23 -5.42 -4.90 18.10
N ARG A 24 -4.81 -5.87 17.42
CA ARG A 24 -3.46 -6.38 17.70
C ARG A 24 -2.46 -6.04 16.61
N ARG A 25 -2.77 -5.04 15.78
CA ARG A 25 -1.97 -4.67 14.61
C ARG A 25 -0.48 -4.44 14.89
N ASP A 26 -0.14 -4.00 16.10
CA ASP A 26 1.25 -3.74 16.51
C ASP A 26 1.98 -4.99 17.04
N GLN A 27 1.30 -6.14 17.10
CA GLN A 27 1.81 -7.40 17.64
C GLN A 27 1.93 -8.44 16.52
N ILE A 28 3.00 -8.36 15.74
CA ILE A 28 3.17 -9.19 14.53
C ILE A 28 3.08 -10.69 14.83
N THR A 29 3.62 -11.16 15.96
CA THR A 29 3.54 -12.57 16.35
C THR A 29 2.11 -13.05 16.61
N GLU A 30 1.27 -12.17 17.16
CA GLU A 30 -0.16 -12.47 17.34
C GLU A 30 -0.91 -12.45 16.01
N ILE A 31 -0.61 -11.50 15.14
CA ILE A 31 -1.17 -11.47 13.77
C ILE A 31 -0.84 -12.77 13.03
N THR A 32 0.40 -13.25 13.09
CA THR A 32 0.79 -14.50 12.44
C THR A 32 -0.02 -15.70 12.96
N LYS A 33 -0.20 -15.82 14.30
CA LYS A 33 -1.03 -16.88 14.88
C LYS A 33 -2.50 -16.81 14.43
N LEU A 34 -3.04 -15.58 14.36
CA LEU A 34 -4.40 -15.35 13.88
C LEU A 34 -4.56 -15.68 12.40
N MET A 35 -3.53 -15.42 11.57
CA MET A 35 -3.53 -15.83 10.17
C MET A 35 -3.50 -17.35 10.02
N ASP A 36 -2.72 -18.06 10.86
CA ASP A 36 -2.71 -19.52 10.88
C ASP A 36 -4.08 -20.08 11.32
N GLU A 37 -4.72 -19.45 12.29
CA GLU A 37 -6.09 -19.81 12.70
C GLU A 37 -7.09 -19.59 11.56
N CYS A 38 -7.02 -18.46 10.86
CA CYS A 38 -7.84 -18.20 9.68
C CYS A 38 -7.67 -19.29 8.61
N LYS A 39 -6.44 -19.71 8.34
CA LYS A 39 -6.13 -20.80 7.41
C LYS A 39 -6.79 -22.11 7.80
N GLN A 40 -6.82 -22.45 9.11
CA GLN A 40 -7.51 -23.63 9.63
C GLN A 40 -9.05 -23.54 9.49
N MET A 41 -9.58 -22.34 9.40
CA MET A 41 -11.00 -22.03 9.22
C MET A 41 -11.38 -21.83 7.74
N ASP A 42 -10.49 -22.14 6.79
CA ASP A 42 -10.65 -21.86 5.35
C ASP A 42 -10.94 -20.39 5.02
N ILE A 43 -10.44 -19.47 5.84
CA ILE A 43 -10.54 -18.04 5.60
C ILE A 43 -9.21 -17.56 5.00
N ALA A 44 -9.24 -17.13 3.74
CA ALA A 44 -8.08 -16.56 3.09
C ALA A 44 -7.69 -15.20 3.70
N THR A 45 -6.39 -15.00 3.91
CA THR A 45 -5.82 -13.73 4.34
C THR A 45 -4.94 -13.19 3.22
N LEU A 46 -5.28 -11.99 2.74
CA LEU A 46 -4.61 -11.33 1.63
C LEU A 46 -3.69 -10.22 2.14
N GLY A 47 -2.55 -10.03 1.50
CA GLY A 47 -1.62 -8.95 1.80
C GLY A 47 -2.24 -7.56 1.61
N PRO A 48 -1.53 -6.48 1.98
CA PRO A 48 -2.03 -5.13 1.76
C PRO A 48 -2.08 -4.79 0.26
N ASP A 49 -3.00 -3.91 -0.11
CA ASP A 49 -3.13 -3.36 -1.45
C ASP A 49 -3.65 -1.93 -1.37
N VAL A 50 -2.99 -0.98 -2.03
CA VAL A 50 -3.37 0.44 -2.01
C VAL A 50 -4.74 0.69 -2.62
N ASN A 51 -5.22 -0.20 -3.50
CA ASN A 51 -6.52 -0.11 -4.14
C ASN A 51 -7.66 -0.79 -3.37
N GLU A 52 -7.34 -1.69 -2.44
CA GLU A 52 -8.35 -2.44 -1.70
C GLU A 52 -8.33 -2.22 -0.19
N SER A 53 -7.14 -2.11 0.41
CA SER A 53 -7.00 -2.05 1.86
C SER A 53 -7.58 -0.77 2.44
N TYR A 54 -8.17 -0.91 3.63
CA TYR A 54 -8.49 0.20 4.54
C TYR A 54 -7.41 0.35 5.61
N GLU A 55 -7.60 1.27 6.55
CA GLU A 55 -6.66 1.47 7.66
C GLU A 55 -6.54 0.20 8.51
N LYS A 56 -7.67 -0.46 8.78
CA LYS A 56 -7.77 -1.70 9.58
C LYS A 56 -7.89 -2.92 8.67
N PHE A 57 -7.69 -4.11 9.27
CA PHE A 57 -8.07 -5.36 8.60
C PHE A 57 -9.56 -5.34 8.28
N GLY A 58 -9.91 -5.72 7.07
CA GLY A 58 -11.30 -5.75 6.61
C GLY A 58 -11.62 -7.04 5.88
N VAL A 59 -12.90 -7.34 5.72
CA VAL A 59 -13.36 -8.49 4.93
C VAL A 59 -13.87 -7.96 3.59
N ASN A 60 -13.39 -8.54 2.50
CA ASN A 60 -13.84 -8.19 1.16
C ASN A 60 -15.16 -8.94 0.81
N HIS A 61 -15.71 -8.65 -0.36
CA HIS A 61 -16.96 -9.26 -0.82
C HIS A 61 -16.86 -10.78 -1.11
N HIS A 62 -15.66 -11.33 -1.15
CA HIS A 62 -15.41 -12.76 -1.25
C HIS A 62 -15.28 -13.46 0.12
N GLY A 63 -15.39 -12.73 1.22
CA GLY A 63 -15.21 -13.27 2.56
C GLY A 63 -13.75 -13.44 2.99
N GLU A 64 -12.81 -12.87 2.24
CA GLU A 64 -11.37 -12.92 2.51
C GLU A 64 -10.94 -11.73 3.36
N ILE A 65 -10.00 -11.94 4.27
CA ILE A 65 -9.47 -10.87 5.12
C ILE A 65 -8.35 -10.16 4.37
N ARG A 66 -8.51 -8.86 4.15
CA ARG A 66 -7.49 -7.97 3.59
C ARG A 66 -6.69 -7.29 4.70
N PHE A 67 -5.36 -7.31 4.59
CA PHE A 67 -4.44 -6.65 5.52
C PHE A 67 -4.65 -5.14 5.50
N GLY A 68 -4.71 -4.52 6.68
CA GLY A 68 -4.90 -3.07 6.81
C GLY A 68 -3.62 -2.29 6.54
N LEU A 69 -3.72 -1.14 5.87
CA LEU A 69 -2.56 -0.27 5.61
C LEU A 69 -1.92 0.24 6.90
N GLY A 70 -2.72 0.52 7.93
CA GLY A 70 -2.22 0.97 9.23
C GLY A 70 -1.46 -0.09 10.03
N ALA A 71 -1.50 -1.36 9.62
CA ALA A 71 -0.74 -2.44 10.24
C ALA A 71 0.63 -2.68 9.56
N ILE A 72 0.93 -1.98 8.46
CA ILE A 72 2.22 -2.07 7.77
C ILE A 72 3.28 -1.35 8.62
N LYS A 73 4.36 -2.05 8.96
CA LYS A 73 5.49 -1.48 9.71
C LYS A 73 6.09 -0.28 8.96
N GLY A 74 6.17 0.85 9.63
CA GLY A 74 6.69 2.11 9.03
C GLY A 74 5.66 2.93 8.27
N MET A 75 4.41 2.46 8.20
CA MET A 75 3.26 3.22 7.73
C MET A 75 2.58 3.89 8.92
N GLY A 76 2.46 5.20 8.91
CA GLY A 76 1.66 5.93 9.91
C GLY A 76 0.17 5.96 9.54
N ASP A 77 -0.69 6.11 10.54
CA ASP A 77 -2.15 6.18 10.31
C ASP A 77 -2.52 7.32 9.36
N SER A 78 -1.84 8.46 9.44
CA SER A 78 -2.04 9.59 8.53
C SER A 78 -1.70 9.26 7.07
N ALA A 79 -0.67 8.46 6.84
CA ALA A 79 -0.31 7.99 5.50
C ALA A 79 -1.35 7.01 4.95
N ALA A 80 -1.80 6.06 5.76
CA ALA A 80 -2.86 5.13 5.39
C ALA A 80 -4.16 5.87 5.02
N MET A 81 -4.57 6.83 5.86
CA MET A 81 -5.78 7.62 5.61
C MET A 81 -5.66 8.47 4.35
N ALA A 82 -4.52 9.13 4.11
CA ALA A 82 -4.30 9.92 2.89
C ALA A 82 -4.43 9.09 1.61
N ILE A 83 -3.94 7.84 1.61
CA ILE A 83 -4.08 6.92 0.48
C ILE A 83 -5.55 6.55 0.27
N ILE A 84 -6.27 6.23 1.33
CA ILE A 84 -7.68 5.82 1.28
C ILE A 84 -8.57 6.97 0.82
N GLU A 85 -8.44 8.15 1.41
CA GLU A 85 -9.23 9.34 1.09
C GLU A 85 -9.03 9.77 -0.38
N GLU A 86 -7.77 9.74 -0.86
CA GLU A 86 -7.47 10.08 -2.25
C GLU A 86 -8.11 9.06 -3.22
N ARG A 87 -8.04 7.77 -2.90
CA ARG A 87 -8.67 6.70 -3.67
C ARG A 87 -10.21 6.83 -3.69
N GLU A 88 -10.82 7.10 -2.55
CA GLU A 88 -12.27 7.24 -2.44
C GLU A 88 -12.80 8.47 -3.19
N LYS A 89 -12.03 9.55 -3.18
CA LYS A 89 -12.40 10.79 -3.86
C LYS A 89 -12.21 10.74 -5.38
N ASN A 90 -11.11 10.17 -5.84
CA ASN A 90 -10.67 10.28 -7.24
C ASN A 90 -10.58 8.92 -7.95
N GLY A 91 -11.05 7.83 -7.33
CA GLY A 91 -11.06 6.48 -7.88
C GLY A 91 -9.75 5.72 -7.69
N LEU A 92 -9.75 4.45 -8.10
CA LEU A 92 -8.59 3.57 -7.95
C LEU A 92 -7.35 4.12 -8.64
N TYR A 93 -6.19 3.79 -8.09
CA TYR A 93 -4.90 4.08 -8.71
C TYR A 93 -4.67 3.15 -9.90
N LYS A 94 -4.35 3.71 -11.06
CA LYS A 94 -4.17 2.97 -12.32
C LYS A 94 -2.83 2.24 -12.37
N ASP A 95 -1.78 2.91 -11.91
CA ASP A 95 -0.41 2.43 -11.87
C ASP A 95 0.38 3.16 -10.78
N ILE A 96 1.64 2.79 -10.62
CA ILE A 96 2.52 3.39 -9.61
C ILE A 96 2.80 4.89 -9.87
N TYR A 97 2.74 5.33 -11.12
CA TYR A 97 2.95 6.74 -11.49
C TYR A 97 1.72 7.57 -11.14
N ASP A 98 0.51 7.05 -11.42
CA ASP A 98 -0.74 7.68 -11.02
C ASP A 98 -0.81 7.82 -9.49
N PHE A 99 -0.38 6.78 -8.75
CA PHE A 99 -0.24 6.83 -7.29
C PHE A 99 0.71 7.96 -6.86
N ALA A 100 1.90 8.04 -7.44
CA ALA A 100 2.89 9.07 -7.11
C ALA A 100 2.45 10.49 -7.48
N GLN A 101 1.67 10.66 -8.53
CA GLN A 101 1.12 11.95 -8.95
C GLN A 101 0.03 12.47 -8.01
N ARG A 102 -0.76 11.56 -7.40
CA ARG A 102 -1.98 11.90 -6.65
C ARG A 102 -1.77 11.98 -5.16
N VAL A 103 -0.96 11.08 -4.59
CA VAL A 103 -0.79 10.97 -3.15
C VAL A 103 0.20 12.01 -2.63
N SER A 104 -0.22 12.81 -1.64
CA SER A 104 0.60 13.87 -1.07
C SER A 104 1.85 13.36 -0.33
N PHE A 105 3.02 13.84 -0.70
CA PHE A 105 4.29 13.50 -0.06
C PHE A 105 4.43 14.04 1.37
N SER A 106 3.62 15.01 1.77
CA SER A 106 3.57 15.47 3.16
C SER A 106 2.99 14.40 4.10
N SER A 107 2.09 13.57 3.60
CA SER A 107 1.44 12.49 4.36
C SER A 107 2.09 11.14 4.10
N VAL A 108 2.44 10.85 2.85
CA VAL A 108 3.03 9.58 2.42
C VAL A 108 4.47 9.82 1.97
N ASN A 109 5.38 9.76 2.91
CA ASN A 109 6.80 10.04 2.68
C ASN A 109 7.52 8.84 2.02
N ARG A 110 8.81 9.01 1.69
CA ARG A 110 9.65 7.97 1.07
C ARG A 110 9.64 6.66 1.85
N LYS A 111 9.64 6.70 3.20
CA LYS A 111 9.60 5.50 4.04
C LYS A 111 8.29 4.73 3.89
N ALA A 112 7.17 5.44 3.75
CA ALA A 112 5.87 4.81 3.49
C ALA A 112 5.85 4.13 2.11
N TYR A 113 6.43 4.75 1.07
CA TYR A 113 6.60 4.09 -0.24
C TYR A 113 7.44 2.81 -0.13
N GLU A 114 8.55 2.85 0.61
CA GLU A 114 9.41 1.69 0.87
C GLU A 114 8.63 0.58 1.58
N SER A 115 7.90 0.92 2.63
CA SER A 115 7.07 -0.02 3.39
C SER A 115 5.98 -0.66 2.53
N LEU A 116 5.32 0.10 1.65
CA LEU A 116 4.33 -0.40 0.69
C LEU A 116 4.97 -1.35 -0.33
N ALA A 117 6.12 -0.98 -0.89
CA ALA A 117 6.83 -1.84 -1.85
C ALA A 117 7.27 -3.16 -1.21
N LEU A 118 7.81 -3.13 0.02
CA LEU A 118 8.23 -4.32 0.75
C LEU A 118 7.07 -5.22 1.15
N SER A 119 5.97 -4.64 1.67
CA SER A 119 4.81 -5.40 2.14
C SER A 119 3.93 -5.96 1.03
N GLY A 120 4.11 -5.49 -0.20
CA GLY A 120 3.29 -5.87 -1.35
C GLY A 120 2.09 -4.96 -1.61
N GLY A 121 2.04 -3.80 -0.95
CA GLY A 121 0.98 -2.82 -1.15
C GLY A 121 0.83 -2.32 -2.60
N PHE A 122 1.85 -2.52 -3.41
CA PHE A 122 1.91 -2.17 -4.84
C PHE A 122 1.86 -3.37 -5.79
N ASP A 123 1.65 -4.59 -5.29
CA ASP A 123 1.71 -5.81 -6.12
C ASP A 123 0.67 -5.79 -7.26
N SER A 124 -0.48 -5.16 -7.04
CA SER A 124 -1.53 -4.99 -8.05
C SER A 124 -1.10 -4.17 -9.29
N PHE A 125 -0.02 -3.40 -9.19
CA PHE A 125 0.52 -2.65 -10.34
C PHE A 125 1.42 -3.49 -11.24
N GLY A 126 1.67 -4.76 -10.93
CA GLY A 126 2.42 -5.70 -11.78
C GLY A 126 3.94 -5.47 -11.80
N ILE A 127 4.47 -4.61 -10.93
CA ILE A 127 5.92 -4.40 -10.74
C ILE A 127 6.38 -5.32 -9.62
N ARG A 128 7.45 -6.08 -9.84
CA ARG A 128 8.02 -6.94 -8.81
C ARG A 128 8.59 -6.10 -7.66
N ARG A 129 8.46 -6.58 -6.43
CA ARG A 129 8.93 -5.85 -5.23
C ARG A 129 10.41 -5.49 -5.30
N GLU A 130 11.25 -6.42 -5.78
CA GLU A 130 12.68 -6.21 -5.98
C GLU A 130 13.01 -5.11 -6.99
N ASP A 131 12.15 -4.88 -7.99
CA ASP A 131 12.38 -3.86 -9.03
C ASP A 131 12.24 -2.44 -8.47
N TYR A 132 11.48 -2.23 -7.39
CA TYR A 132 11.43 -0.93 -6.69
C TYR A 132 12.77 -0.54 -6.09
N PHE A 133 13.61 -1.52 -5.74
CA PHE A 133 14.93 -1.34 -5.14
C PHE A 133 16.08 -1.50 -6.13
N ALA A 134 15.77 -1.81 -7.38
CA ALA A 134 16.75 -1.89 -8.44
C ALA A 134 17.30 -0.50 -8.81
N VAL A 135 18.56 -0.46 -9.18
CA VAL A 135 19.24 0.77 -9.59
C VAL A 135 19.27 0.90 -11.11
N ASN A 136 19.14 2.13 -11.59
CA ASN A 136 19.29 2.44 -13.01
C ASN A 136 20.78 2.56 -13.40
N ASN A 137 21.05 2.82 -14.68
CA ASN A 137 22.40 2.98 -15.22
C ASN A 137 23.19 4.16 -14.58
N LYS A 138 22.52 5.05 -13.84
CA LYS A 138 23.14 6.15 -13.10
C LYS A 138 23.38 5.82 -11.63
N GLY A 139 23.06 4.60 -11.19
CA GLY A 139 23.16 4.17 -9.79
C GLY A 139 22.02 4.69 -8.89
N GLU A 140 20.94 5.21 -9.45
CA GLU A 140 19.79 5.71 -8.67
C GLU A 140 18.75 4.60 -8.52
N MET A 141 18.25 4.41 -7.30
CA MET A 141 17.17 3.46 -7.01
C MET A 141 15.86 3.91 -7.64
N PHE A 142 15.08 2.97 -8.20
CA PHE A 142 13.80 3.29 -8.83
C PHE A 142 12.84 3.98 -7.85
N LEU A 143 12.77 3.52 -6.61
CA LEU A 143 11.93 4.14 -5.59
C LEU A 143 12.23 5.63 -5.39
N ASP A 144 13.52 6.01 -5.39
CA ASP A 144 13.93 7.41 -5.22
C ASP A 144 13.61 8.25 -6.46
N THR A 145 13.79 7.68 -7.65
CA THR A 145 13.41 8.36 -8.90
C THR A 145 11.90 8.52 -9.03
N LEU A 146 11.12 7.55 -8.55
CA LEU A 146 9.66 7.60 -8.51
C LEU A 146 9.15 8.70 -7.56
N VAL A 147 9.71 8.78 -6.35
CA VAL A 147 9.36 9.84 -5.38
C VAL A 147 9.66 11.22 -5.98
N ARG A 148 10.83 11.39 -6.57
CA ARG A 148 11.23 12.66 -7.23
C ARG A 148 10.30 13.01 -8.38
N TYR A 149 9.92 12.04 -9.19
CA TYR A 149 8.95 12.20 -10.27
C TYR A 149 7.60 12.73 -9.75
N GLY A 150 7.05 12.09 -8.73
CA GLY A 150 5.77 12.49 -8.16
C GLY A 150 5.83 13.89 -7.54
N GLN A 151 6.92 14.23 -6.83
CA GLN A 151 7.12 15.57 -6.27
C GLN A 151 7.19 16.64 -7.36
N ALA A 152 7.95 16.40 -8.42
CA ALA A 152 8.05 17.32 -9.55
C ALA A 152 6.69 17.53 -10.23
N TYR A 153 5.93 16.44 -10.44
CA TYR A 153 4.59 16.52 -11.02
C TYR A 153 3.62 17.34 -10.16
N GLN A 154 3.60 17.11 -8.85
CA GLN A 154 2.73 17.84 -7.93
C GLN A 154 3.11 19.32 -7.84
N GLN A 155 4.40 19.65 -7.88
CA GLN A 155 4.89 21.02 -7.88
C GLN A 155 4.45 21.74 -9.17
N GLU A 156 4.68 21.15 -10.33
CA GLU A 156 4.29 21.73 -11.62
C GLU A 156 2.77 21.93 -11.72
N LYS A 157 1.99 20.97 -11.22
CA LYS A 157 0.54 21.08 -11.13
C LYS A 157 0.10 22.24 -10.23
N ALA A 158 0.75 22.44 -9.09
CA ALA A 158 0.44 23.55 -8.20
C ALA A 158 0.81 24.91 -8.81
N GLU A 159 1.94 25.00 -9.53
CA GLU A 159 2.38 26.20 -10.25
C GLU A 159 1.42 26.55 -11.38
N MET A 160 0.97 25.55 -12.14
CA MET A 160 -0.05 25.75 -13.20
C MET A 160 -1.38 26.27 -12.64
N GLN A 161 -1.84 25.72 -11.50
CA GLN A 161 -3.08 26.17 -10.86
C GLN A 161 -2.99 27.62 -10.34
N ASN A 162 -1.82 28.07 -9.93
CA ASN A 162 -1.57 29.41 -9.43
C ASN A 162 -1.28 30.42 -10.55
N SER A 163 -1.02 29.98 -11.77
CA SER A 163 -0.77 30.83 -12.93
C SER A 163 -2.07 31.21 -13.63
N LEU A 164 -2.26 32.50 -13.94
CA LEU A 164 -3.34 33.00 -14.79
C LEU A 164 -3.35 32.37 -16.19
N PHE A 165 -2.21 31.83 -16.65
CA PHE A 165 -2.07 31.12 -17.93
C PHE A 165 -2.41 29.63 -17.86
N GLY A 166 -2.63 29.07 -16.70
CA GLY A 166 -3.02 27.66 -16.51
C GLY A 166 -4.39 27.29 -17.12
N MET A 167 -5.20 28.28 -17.54
CA MET A 167 -6.46 28.04 -18.25
C MET A 167 -6.29 27.58 -19.71
N PHE A 168 -5.10 27.68 -20.30
CA PHE A 168 -4.78 27.28 -21.67
C PHE A 168 -3.69 26.22 -21.75
N GLY A 169 -3.42 25.49 -20.63
CA GLY A 169 -2.26 24.66 -20.44
C GLY A 169 -2.23 23.41 -21.31
N GLU A 170 -1.12 23.23 -21.99
CA GLU A 170 -0.61 21.92 -22.38
C GLU A 170 -0.47 21.06 -21.13
N GLY A 171 -0.82 19.76 -21.21
CA GLY A 171 -0.75 18.85 -20.05
C GLY A 171 0.67 18.76 -19.49
N ILE A 172 0.80 18.43 -18.20
CA ILE A 172 2.09 18.27 -17.53
C ILE A 172 2.85 17.11 -18.20
N GLU A 173 3.95 17.41 -18.88
CA GLU A 173 4.82 16.44 -19.55
C GLU A 173 6.11 16.22 -18.76
N ILE A 174 6.03 15.50 -17.63
CA ILE A 174 7.22 14.99 -16.95
C ILE A 174 7.45 13.54 -17.36
N ALA A 175 8.64 13.25 -17.88
CA ALA A 175 9.00 11.89 -18.30
C ALA A 175 8.93 10.91 -17.12
N ARG A 176 8.18 9.83 -17.30
CA ARG A 176 8.08 8.74 -16.29
C ARG A 176 9.42 8.02 -16.19
N PRO A 177 9.99 7.84 -14.99
CA PRO A 177 11.20 7.07 -14.83
C PRO A 177 10.97 5.61 -15.26
N PRO A 178 11.84 5.01 -16.06
CA PRO A 178 11.71 3.62 -16.44
C PRO A 178 11.91 2.71 -15.22
N VAL A 179 11.14 1.61 -15.15
CA VAL A 179 11.32 0.58 -14.12
C VAL A 179 12.55 -0.26 -14.46
N PRO A 180 13.64 -0.21 -13.70
CA PRO A 180 14.78 -1.07 -13.91
C PRO A 180 14.40 -2.50 -13.52
N LYS A 181 15.02 -3.48 -14.16
CA LYS A 181 14.85 -4.87 -13.77
C LYS A 181 15.93 -5.28 -12.78
N SER A 182 15.55 -5.78 -11.65
CA SER A 182 16.48 -6.38 -10.70
C SER A 182 17.09 -7.65 -11.29
N GLU A 183 18.41 -7.79 -11.20
CA GLU A 183 19.12 -9.01 -11.57
C GLU A 183 18.81 -10.15 -10.59
N THR A 184 18.56 -9.80 -9.33
CA THR A 184 18.18 -10.75 -8.28
C THR A 184 16.66 -10.84 -8.16
N ARG A 185 16.16 -12.09 -8.01
CA ARG A 185 14.76 -12.36 -7.70
C ARG A 185 14.67 -12.75 -6.24
N TRP A 186 13.89 -12.02 -5.45
CA TRP A 186 13.73 -12.37 -4.04
C TRP A 186 12.89 -13.64 -3.90
N SER A 187 13.38 -14.58 -3.10
CA SER A 187 12.60 -15.71 -2.62
C SER A 187 11.53 -15.24 -1.63
N ASP A 188 10.53 -16.07 -1.37
CA ASP A 188 9.48 -15.74 -0.40
C ASP A 188 10.05 -15.52 1.01
N ILE A 189 11.12 -16.23 1.38
CA ILE A 189 11.83 -16.05 2.65
C ILE A 189 12.50 -14.65 2.71
N GLU A 190 13.15 -14.22 1.62
CA GLU A 190 13.77 -12.91 1.56
C GLU A 190 12.73 -11.77 1.60
N ARG A 191 11.57 -11.97 0.97
CA ARG A 191 10.45 -11.02 1.05
C ARG A 191 9.94 -10.89 2.49
N LEU A 192 9.74 -12.01 3.19
CA LEU A 192 9.33 -12.02 4.60
C LEU A 192 10.35 -11.34 5.50
N ASN A 193 11.63 -11.62 5.34
CA ASN A 193 12.69 -11.03 6.16
C ASN A 193 12.85 -9.52 5.96
N LYS A 194 12.51 -8.98 4.78
CA LYS A 194 12.57 -7.54 4.50
C LYS A 194 11.35 -6.78 5.03
N THR A 195 10.24 -7.46 5.30
CA THR A 195 9.02 -6.88 5.87
C THR A 195 8.97 -6.96 7.40
N SER A 196 9.83 -7.76 8.03
CA SER A 196 9.99 -7.88 9.48
C SER A 196 10.89 -6.80 10.04
#